data_12ef6af78b6d8216e55360e175260f78
#
_entry.id   12ef6af78b6d8216e55360e175260f78
#
_cell.length_a   1.000
_cell.length_b   1.000
_cell.length_c   1.000
_cell.angle_alpha   90.00
_cell.angle_beta   90.00
_cell.angle_gamma   90.00
#
_symmetry.space_group_name_H-M   'P 1'
#
loop_
_entity.id
_entity.type
_entity.pdbx_description
1 polymer ?
#
loop_
_entity_poly.entity_id
_entity_poly.type
_entity_poly.pdbx_seq_one_letter_code
_entity_poly.pdbx_strand_id
1 'polypeptide(L)'
;MIFYRPLPQNYPFLIEPSVFYSALFIIAMLYAMVGHGGASGYLALMAIFGIAPDTMKPTALLLNLFVSLIAFYQFHKAHYFKWPIFWPLALIAIPMAFWGGKIQIDPFIYKKILGVLLLIPIARFLFFKDTKDDDLRTPNTWFLVVLGGIIGFLSGVIGIGGGILLSPILLLLSYCNQKQAASISALFIFVNSLAGLGGQWSNGVHFTPNMYSMVGIAVGGGLVGSYWGAKKIVHHQLKYILAIVLLIAVFKLFIS
;
A
#
# COMPACT_ATOMS: atom_id res chain seq x y z
N MET A 1 -13.36 4.30 35.20
CA MET A 1 -13.49 2.83 35.19
C MET A 1 -14.14 2.46 33.84
N ILE A 2 -13.37 2.33 32.76
CA ILE A 2 -13.88 2.06 31.41
C ILE A 2 -13.89 0.55 31.26
N PHE A 3 -15.08 -0.02 31.08
CA PHE A 3 -15.31 -1.45 30.94
C PHE A 3 -14.51 -1.99 29.72
N TYR A 4 -13.50 -2.78 30.02
CA TYR A 4 -12.81 -3.63 29.05
C TYR A 4 -13.80 -4.70 28.60
N ARG A 5 -14.42 -4.51 27.44
CA ARG A 5 -15.25 -5.53 26.81
C ARG A 5 -14.29 -6.44 26.03
N PRO A 6 -14.07 -7.69 26.45
CA PRO A 6 -13.26 -8.61 25.65
C PRO A 6 -13.94 -8.78 24.30
N LEU A 7 -13.18 -8.58 23.23
CA LEU A 7 -13.65 -8.84 21.86
C LEU A 7 -14.13 -10.29 21.79
N PRO A 8 -15.31 -10.56 21.19
CA PRO A 8 -15.79 -11.92 21.02
C PRO A 8 -14.75 -12.73 20.24
N GLN A 9 -14.34 -13.87 20.79
CA GLN A 9 -13.35 -14.79 20.19
C GLN A 9 -13.87 -15.51 18.92
N ASN A 10 -15.08 -15.19 18.49
CA ASN A 10 -15.70 -15.75 17.29
C ASN A 10 -15.67 -14.73 16.16
N TYR A 11 -14.51 -14.59 15.49
CA TYR A 11 -14.55 -14.14 14.11
C TYR A 11 -15.22 -15.26 13.30
N PRO A 12 -16.32 -15.00 12.58
CA PRO A 12 -16.82 -15.97 11.63
C PRO A 12 -15.85 -16.01 10.45
N PHE A 13 -14.74 -16.76 10.58
CA PHE A 13 -13.99 -17.22 9.42
C PHE A 13 -14.91 -18.24 8.73
N LEU A 14 -15.77 -17.75 7.85
CA LEU A 14 -16.52 -18.59 6.90
C LEU A 14 -15.56 -19.29 5.90
N ILE A 15 -14.27 -18.96 5.95
CA ILE A 15 -13.21 -19.49 5.08
C ILE A 15 -12.03 -19.87 5.99
N GLU A 16 -11.42 -21.03 5.76
CA GLU A 16 -10.29 -21.54 6.54
C GLU A 16 -9.14 -20.51 6.63
N PRO A 17 -8.49 -20.35 7.80
CA PRO A 17 -7.35 -19.46 7.97
C PRO A 17 -6.21 -19.69 6.96
N SER A 18 -6.04 -20.94 6.52
CA SER A 18 -5.08 -21.34 5.48
C SER A 18 -5.28 -20.60 4.16
N VAL A 19 -6.53 -20.39 3.75
CA VAL A 19 -6.87 -19.66 2.51
C VAL A 19 -6.52 -18.18 2.65
N PHE A 20 -6.81 -17.56 3.79
CA PHE A 20 -6.44 -16.17 4.05
C PHE A 20 -4.92 -15.97 3.97
N TYR A 21 -4.15 -16.80 4.68
CA TYR A 21 -2.69 -16.67 4.73
C TYR A 21 -2.03 -16.98 3.38
N SER A 22 -2.54 -17.95 2.62
CA SER A 22 -2.06 -18.25 1.27
C SER A 22 -2.33 -17.08 0.32
N ALA A 23 -3.53 -16.51 0.37
CA ALA A 23 -3.87 -15.31 -0.41
C ALA A 23 -3.01 -14.11 -0.02
N LEU A 24 -2.74 -13.91 1.28
CA LEU A 24 -1.87 -12.84 1.77
C LEU A 24 -0.45 -12.97 1.23
N PHE A 25 0.13 -14.19 1.24
CA PHE A 25 1.45 -14.46 0.66
C PHE A 25 1.49 -14.12 -0.83
N ILE A 26 0.50 -14.60 -1.60
CA ILE A 26 0.41 -14.34 -3.04
C ILE A 26 0.26 -12.84 -3.32
N ILE A 27 -0.61 -12.14 -2.60
CA ILE A 27 -0.80 -10.70 -2.76
C ILE A 27 0.50 -9.95 -2.43
N ALA A 28 1.17 -10.28 -1.33
CA ALA A 28 2.44 -9.67 -0.96
C ALA A 28 3.50 -9.88 -2.05
N MET A 29 3.60 -11.09 -2.59
CA MET A 29 4.50 -11.43 -3.69
C MET A 29 4.19 -10.60 -4.95
N LEU A 30 2.94 -10.56 -5.38
CA LEU A 30 2.53 -9.86 -6.61
C LEU A 30 2.75 -8.35 -6.50
N TYR A 31 2.42 -7.75 -5.36
CA TYR A 31 2.63 -6.31 -5.13
C TYR A 31 4.11 -5.95 -5.03
N ALA A 32 4.90 -6.76 -4.33
CA ALA A 32 6.34 -6.54 -4.23
C ALA A 32 7.07 -6.67 -5.57
N MET A 33 6.57 -7.50 -6.50
CA MET A 33 7.10 -7.59 -7.88
C MET A 33 7.00 -6.26 -8.64
N VAL A 34 5.97 -5.46 -8.38
CA VAL A 34 5.80 -4.12 -9.00
C VAL A 34 6.34 -2.99 -8.12
N GLY A 35 7.07 -3.31 -7.05
CA GLY A 35 7.67 -2.32 -6.14
C GLY A 35 6.69 -1.67 -5.17
N HIS A 36 5.52 -2.28 -4.95
CA HIS A 36 4.53 -1.78 -4.00
C HIS A 36 4.56 -2.60 -2.71
N GLY A 37 4.28 -1.95 -1.58
CA GLY A 37 4.20 -2.61 -0.26
C GLY A 37 3.03 -3.56 -0.11
N GLY A 38 1.97 -3.40 -0.90
CA GLY A 38 0.82 -4.29 -0.95
C GLY A 38 -0.40 -3.86 -0.13
N ALA A 39 -0.40 -2.69 0.54
CA ALA A 39 -1.48 -2.30 1.44
C ALA A 39 -2.87 -2.34 0.80
N SER A 40 -3.03 -1.87 -0.43
CA SER A 40 -4.34 -1.93 -1.10
C SER A 40 -4.83 -3.36 -1.28
N GLY A 41 -3.93 -4.29 -1.59
CA GLY A 41 -4.23 -5.72 -1.64
C GLY A 41 -4.53 -6.31 -0.27
N TYR A 42 -3.77 -5.92 0.77
CA TYR A 42 -4.04 -6.36 2.14
C TYR A 42 -5.37 -5.85 2.67
N LEU A 43 -5.66 -4.56 2.46
CA LEU A 43 -6.94 -3.95 2.82
C LEU A 43 -8.09 -4.60 2.05
N ALA A 44 -7.89 -4.87 0.75
CA ALA A 44 -8.85 -5.58 -0.07
C ALA A 44 -9.12 -7.00 0.46
N LEU A 45 -8.06 -7.76 0.75
CA LEU A 45 -8.17 -9.10 1.33
C LEU A 45 -8.88 -9.07 2.68
N MET A 46 -8.44 -8.21 3.59
CA MET A 46 -9.05 -8.05 4.90
C MET A 46 -10.52 -7.65 4.81
N ALA A 47 -10.89 -6.77 3.87
CA ALA A 47 -12.28 -6.41 3.61
C ALA A 47 -13.11 -7.61 3.11
N ILE A 48 -12.56 -8.42 2.19
CA ILE A 48 -13.20 -9.65 1.71
C ILE A 48 -13.46 -10.63 2.85
N PHE A 49 -12.56 -10.71 3.82
CA PHE A 49 -12.71 -11.57 5.00
C PHE A 49 -13.48 -10.92 6.15
N GLY A 50 -14.00 -9.72 5.98
CA GLY A 50 -14.85 -9.03 6.97
C GLY A 50 -14.09 -8.50 8.18
N ILE A 51 -12.77 -8.28 8.09
CA ILE A 51 -11.98 -7.69 9.17
C ILE A 51 -12.40 -6.23 9.37
N ALA A 52 -12.51 -5.80 10.63
CA ALA A 52 -12.95 -4.45 10.97
C ALA A 52 -11.92 -3.38 10.55
N PRO A 53 -12.35 -2.18 10.11
CA PRO A 53 -11.47 -1.09 9.68
C PRO A 53 -10.41 -0.69 10.71
N ASP A 54 -10.72 -0.72 12.00
CA ASP A 54 -9.79 -0.39 13.09
C ASP A 54 -8.60 -1.36 13.17
N THR A 55 -8.79 -2.60 12.72
CA THR A 55 -7.72 -3.60 12.60
C THR A 55 -7.05 -3.55 11.23
N MET A 56 -7.82 -3.30 10.16
CA MET A 56 -7.31 -3.27 8.80
C MET A 56 -6.22 -2.22 8.60
N LYS A 57 -6.46 -0.98 9.03
CA LYS A 57 -5.57 0.16 8.83
C LYS A 57 -4.20 -0.04 9.47
N PRO A 58 -4.05 -0.32 10.79
CA PRO A 58 -2.74 -0.54 11.40
C PRO A 58 -2.05 -1.79 10.86
N THR A 59 -2.80 -2.87 10.59
CA THR A 59 -2.23 -4.09 10.00
C THR A 59 -1.61 -3.80 8.63
N ALA A 60 -2.33 -3.14 7.74
CA ALA A 60 -1.83 -2.83 6.40
C ALA A 60 -0.57 -1.95 6.43
N LEU A 61 -0.51 -0.94 7.30
CA LEU A 61 0.67 -0.11 7.49
C LEU A 61 1.85 -0.92 8.06
N LEU A 62 1.60 -1.81 9.01
CA LEU A 62 2.62 -2.67 9.60
C LEU A 62 3.22 -3.62 8.56
N LEU A 63 2.38 -4.29 7.76
CA LEU A 63 2.84 -5.16 6.67
C LEU A 63 3.66 -4.36 5.64
N ASN A 64 3.19 -3.16 5.29
CA ASN A 64 3.89 -2.27 4.38
C ASN A 64 5.29 -1.93 4.83
N LEU A 65 5.53 -1.67 6.12
CA LEU A 65 6.87 -1.35 6.63
C LEU A 65 7.90 -2.39 6.19
N PHE A 66 7.58 -3.66 6.35
CA PHE A 66 8.54 -4.73 6.04
C PHE A 66 8.61 -4.99 4.53
N VAL A 67 7.47 -5.16 3.88
CA VAL A 67 7.42 -5.54 2.46
C VAL A 67 7.96 -4.41 1.57
N SER A 68 7.63 -3.15 1.86
CA SER A 68 8.12 -2.02 1.06
C SER A 68 9.61 -1.75 1.29
N LEU A 69 10.14 -1.95 2.50
CA LEU A 69 11.57 -1.83 2.77
C LEU A 69 12.37 -2.90 2.00
N ILE A 70 11.89 -4.14 1.98
CA ILE A 70 12.49 -5.23 1.21
C ILE A 70 12.44 -4.92 -0.29
N ALA A 71 11.31 -4.46 -0.79
CA ALA A 71 11.17 -4.05 -2.19
C ALA A 71 12.11 -2.89 -2.52
N PHE A 72 12.16 -1.85 -1.67
CA PHE A 72 13.09 -0.74 -1.84
C PHE A 72 14.54 -1.22 -1.93
N TYR A 73 14.98 -2.08 -1.01
CA TYR A 73 16.33 -2.61 -1.02
C TYR A 73 16.69 -3.29 -2.35
N GLN A 74 15.79 -4.13 -2.88
CA GLN A 74 16.02 -4.84 -4.13
C GLN A 74 16.08 -3.91 -5.35
N PHE A 75 15.14 -2.97 -5.46
CA PHE A 75 15.10 -2.00 -6.57
C PHE A 75 16.22 -0.96 -6.46
N HIS A 76 16.61 -0.55 -5.24
CA HIS A 76 17.74 0.36 -5.01
C HIS A 76 19.07 -0.30 -5.39
N LYS A 77 19.28 -1.55 -4.98
CA LYS A 77 20.47 -2.34 -5.38
C LYS A 77 20.57 -2.51 -6.90
N ALA A 78 19.45 -2.49 -7.60
CA ALA A 78 19.40 -2.52 -9.06
C ALA A 78 19.54 -1.13 -9.70
N HIS A 79 19.91 -0.07 -8.94
CA HIS A 79 20.18 1.29 -9.39
C HIS A 79 18.98 2.04 -10.01
N TYR A 80 17.75 1.68 -9.66
CA TYR A 80 16.55 2.35 -10.17
C TYR A 80 16.09 3.55 -9.36
N PHE A 81 16.67 3.82 -8.19
CA PHE A 81 16.21 4.89 -7.29
C PHE A 81 16.65 6.28 -7.77
N LYS A 82 15.74 7.26 -7.69
CA LYS A 82 15.96 8.66 -8.07
C LYS A 82 15.71 9.59 -6.89
N TRP A 83 16.76 10.00 -6.18
CA TRP A 83 16.71 10.92 -5.05
C TRP A 83 16.04 12.27 -5.36
N PRO A 84 16.29 12.92 -6.52
CA PRO A 84 15.70 14.23 -6.84
C PRO A 84 14.17 14.21 -6.92
N ILE A 85 13.56 13.06 -7.25
CA ILE A 85 12.09 12.88 -7.25
C ILE A 85 11.59 12.56 -5.84
N PHE A 86 12.32 11.75 -5.09
CA PHE A 86 11.88 11.26 -3.79
C PHE A 86 11.81 12.36 -2.72
N TRP A 87 12.88 13.17 -2.57
CA TRP A 87 12.96 14.13 -1.48
C TRP A 87 11.84 15.17 -1.45
N PRO A 88 11.49 15.83 -2.58
CA PRO A 88 10.38 16.78 -2.57
C PRO A 88 9.04 16.13 -2.16
N LEU A 89 8.81 14.90 -2.62
CA LEU A 89 7.62 14.14 -2.24
C LEU A 89 7.59 13.81 -0.75
N ALA A 90 8.70 13.31 -0.20
CA ALA A 90 8.77 12.81 1.17
C ALA A 90 8.71 13.93 2.21
N LEU A 91 9.24 15.11 1.90
CA LEU A 91 9.38 16.24 2.83
C LEU A 91 8.05 16.61 3.52
N ILE A 92 6.99 16.74 2.76
CA ILE A 92 5.65 17.09 3.28
C ILE A 92 4.79 15.84 3.50
N ALA A 93 5.03 14.76 2.72
CA ALA A 93 4.25 13.54 2.87
C ALA A 93 4.38 12.91 4.26
N ILE A 94 5.59 12.88 4.83
CA ILE A 94 5.85 12.28 6.15
C ILE A 94 5.02 12.95 7.25
N PRO A 95 5.09 14.28 7.48
CA PRO A 95 4.27 14.93 8.49
C PRO A 95 2.77 14.81 8.19
N MET A 96 2.37 14.90 6.92
CA MET A 96 0.96 14.75 6.54
C MET A 96 0.44 13.33 6.76
N ALA A 97 1.26 12.29 6.53
CA ALA A 97 0.90 10.91 6.85
C ALA A 97 0.75 10.67 8.36
N PHE A 98 1.58 11.31 9.18
CA PHE A 98 1.43 11.26 10.64
C PHE A 98 0.10 11.88 11.07
N TRP A 99 -0.21 13.10 10.59
CA TRP A 99 -1.48 13.77 10.90
C TRP A 99 -2.68 12.96 10.38
N GLY A 100 -2.61 12.46 9.15
CA GLY A 100 -3.63 11.57 8.60
C GLY A 100 -3.82 10.30 9.43
N GLY A 101 -2.72 9.74 9.95
CA GLY A 101 -2.74 8.57 10.85
C GLY A 101 -3.52 8.79 12.14
N LYS A 102 -3.49 10.01 12.68
CA LYS A 102 -4.24 10.39 13.90
C LYS A 102 -5.75 10.49 13.67
N ILE A 103 -6.19 10.67 12.43
CA ILE A 103 -7.61 10.84 12.14
C ILE A 103 -8.32 9.51 12.26
N GLN A 104 -9.32 9.48 13.13
CA GLN A 104 -10.28 8.38 13.22
C GLN A 104 -11.48 8.73 12.35
N ILE A 105 -11.84 7.83 11.45
CA ILE A 105 -12.97 7.98 10.53
C ILE A 105 -14.00 6.91 10.88
N ASP A 106 -15.27 7.28 10.78
CA ASP A 106 -16.37 6.33 10.89
C ASP A 106 -16.16 5.13 9.95
N PRO A 107 -16.35 3.88 10.42
CA PRO A 107 -16.12 2.67 9.63
C PRO A 107 -16.84 2.64 8.28
N PHE A 108 -18.06 3.18 8.20
CA PHE A 108 -18.80 3.24 6.95
C PHE A 108 -18.16 4.21 5.95
N ILE A 109 -17.79 5.42 6.43
CA ILE A 109 -17.10 6.42 5.60
C ILE A 109 -15.74 5.90 5.14
N TYR A 110 -14.99 5.24 6.04
CA TYR A 110 -13.69 4.62 5.72
C TYR A 110 -13.80 3.63 4.55
N LYS A 111 -14.79 2.72 4.59
CA LYS A 111 -15.01 1.73 3.53
C LYS A 111 -15.31 2.41 2.18
N LYS A 112 -16.12 3.47 2.17
CA LYS A 112 -16.46 4.20 0.94
C LYS A 112 -15.24 4.92 0.35
N ILE A 113 -14.46 5.62 1.19
CA ILE A 113 -13.22 6.29 0.76
C ILE A 113 -12.22 5.26 0.23
N LEU A 114 -12.01 4.16 0.96
CA LEU A 114 -11.12 3.08 0.53
C LEU A 114 -11.57 2.52 -0.82
N GLY A 115 -12.86 2.23 -0.99
CA GLY A 115 -13.42 1.73 -2.25
C GLY A 115 -13.14 2.67 -3.43
N VAL A 116 -13.38 3.97 -3.27
CA VAL A 116 -13.08 4.99 -4.30
C VAL A 116 -11.57 5.04 -4.61
N LEU A 117 -10.72 5.06 -3.60
CA LEU A 117 -9.26 5.11 -3.80
C LEU A 117 -8.71 3.84 -4.48
N LEU A 118 -9.32 2.68 -4.28
CA LEU A 118 -8.94 1.44 -4.96
C LEU A 118 -9.28 1.45 -6.47
N LEU A 119 -10.19 2.32 -6.94
CA LEU A 119 -10.47 2.47 -8.37
C LEU A 119 -9.28 3.06 -9.14
N ILE A 120 -8.46 3.90 -8.49
CA ILE A 120 -7.30 4.54 -9.14
C ILE A 120 -6.28 3.50 -9.64
N PRO A 121 -5.77 2.56 -8.81
CA PRO A 121 -4.87 1.52 -9.29
C PRO A 121 -5.53 0.57 -10.30
N ILE A 122 -6.83 0.29 -10.16
CA ILE A 122 -7.56 -0.52 -11.12
C ILE A 122 -7.53 0.16 -12.50
N ALA A 123 -7.91 1.43 -12.56
CA ALA A 123 -7.86 2.21 -13.79
C ALA A 123 -6.44 2.25 -14.39
N ARG A 124 -5.41 2.41 -13.53
CA ARG A 124 -4.01 2.38 -13.97
C ARG A 124 -3.61 1.04 -14.57
N PHE A 125 -3.99 -0.07 -13.94
CA PHE A 125 -3.62 -1.41 -14.41
C PHE A 125 -4.32 -1.78 -15.72
N LEU A 126 -5.55 -1.31 -15.93
CA LEU A 126 -6.36 -1.67 -17.11
C LEU A 126 -6.10 -0.76 -18.33
N PHE A 127 -5.93 0.54 -18.13
CA PHE A 127 -6.01 1.52 -19.22
C PHE A 127 -4.70 2.17 -19.61
N PHE A 128 -3.64 2.11 -18.77
CA PHE A 128 -2.41 2.85 -19.04
C PHE A 128 -1.24 1.94 -19.40
N LYS A 129 -0.54 2.31 -20.49
CA LYS A 129 0.70 1.68 -20.94
C LYS A 129 1.91 2.15 -20.12
N ASP A 130 2.99 1.38 -20.17
CA ASP A 130 4.24 1.74 -19.51
C ASP A 130 4.98 2.83 -20.31
N THR A 131 5.57 3.79 -19.61
CA THR A 131 6.38 4.87 -20.20
C THR A 131 7.74 4.34 -20.64
N LYS A 132 8.21 4.74 -21.81
CA LYS A 132 9.56 4.43 -22.31
C LYS A 132 10.60 5.37 -21.71
N ASP A 133 11.87 4.94 -21.68
CA ASP A 133 12.96 5.74 -21.09
C ASP A 133 13.28 7.03 -21.86
N ASP A 134 13.01 7.06 -23.16
CA ASP A 134 13.32 8.18 -24.05
C ASP A 134 12.38 9.37 -23.91
N ASP A 135 11.24 9.21 -23.22
CA ASP A 135 10.19 10.23 -23.08
C ASP A 135 10.14 10.88 -21.69
N LEU A 136 11.21 10.74 -20.88
CA LEU A 136 11.19 11.23 -19.50
C LEU A 136 11.33 12.76 -19.44
N ARG A 137 10.50 13.39 -18.60
CA ARG A 137 10.46 14.83 -18.36
C ARG A 137 11.11 15.20 -17.02
N THR A 138 11.65 16.40 -16.94
CA THR A 138 12.15 16.94 -15.67
C THR A 138 10.97 17.26 -14.75
N PRO A 139 10.94 16.72 -13.51
CA PRO A 139 9.85 16.96 -12.60
C PRO A 139 9.87 18.38 -12.03
N ASN A 140 8.69 18.99 -11.87
CA ASN A 140 8.54 20.24 -11.14
C ASN A 140 8.57 19.95 -9.63
N THR A 141 9.56 20.52 -8.93
CA THR A 141 9.78 20.29 -7.50
C THR A 141 8.59 20.72 -6.65
N TRP A 142 8.00 21.89 -6.92
CA TRP A 142 6.83 22.37 -6.17
C TRP A 142 5.61 21.47 -6.35
N PHE A 143 5.40 20.99 -7.56
CA PHE A 143 4.34 20.03 -7.83
C PHE A 143 4.55 18.73 -7.02
N LEU A 144 5.78 18.22 -6.97
CA LEU A 144 6.11 17.02 -6.18
C LEU A 144 5.87 17.24 -4.66
N VAL A 145 6.19 18.42 -4.13
CA VAL A 145 5.95 18.76 -2.72
C VAL A 145 4.46 18.73 -2.40
N VAL A 146 3.63 19.40 -3.21
CA VAL A 146 2.17 19.43 -3.02
C VAL A 146 1.56 18.03 -3.19
N LEU A 147 1.97 17.32 -4.23
CA LEU A 147 1.54 15.95 -4.51
C LEU A 147 1.87 15.02 -3.34
N GLY A 148 3.12 15.12 -2.83
CA GLY A 148 3.57 14.36 -1.68
C GLY A 148 2.69 14.60 -0.45
N GLY A 149 2.37 15.86 -0.16
CA GLY A 149 1.50 16.23 0.96
C GLY A 149 0.11 15.62 0.87
N ILE A 150 -0.54 15.74 -0.29
CA ILE A 150 -1.88 15.19 -0.53
C ILE A 150 -1.86 13.66 -0.38
N ILE A 151 -0.92 12.99 -1.06
CA ILE A 151 -0.82 11.52 -1.02
C ILE A 151 -0.43 11.06 0.39
N GLY A 152 0.49 11.75 1.06
CA GLY A 152 0.88 11.43 2.44
C GLY A 152 -0.30 11.48 3.40
N PHE A 153 -1.09 12.55 3.33
CA PHE A 153 -2.31 12.70 4.15
C PHE A 153 -3.30 11.56 3.91
N LEU A 154 -3.67 11.32 2.65
CA LEU A 154 -4.58 10.21 2.28
C LEU A 154 -4.01 8.85 2.71
N SER A 155 -2.71 8.66 2.56
CA SER A 155 -2.00 7.45 3.00
C SER A 155 -2.15 7.21 4.49
N GLY A 156 -1.96 8.25 5.32
CA GLY A 156 -2.13 8.18 6.76
C GLY A 156 -3.58 7.91 7.16
N VAL A 157 -4.52 8.62 6.54
CA VAL A 157 -5.97 8.49 6.80
C VAL A 157 -6.49 7.08 6.52
N ILE A 158 -6.10 6.50 5.38
CA ILE A 158 -6.63 5.21 4.91
C ILE A 158 -5.74 4.02 5.30
N GLY A 159 -4.43 4.23 5.45
CA GLY A 159 -3.49 3.13 5.74
C GLY A 159 -2.93 2.44 4.49
N ILE A 160 -2.93 3.11 3.32
CA ILE A 160 -2.46 2.50 2.05
C ILE A 160 -0.97 2.70 1.76
N GLY A 161 -0.25 3.50 2.55
CA GLY A 161 1.18 3.79 2.34
C GLY A 161 1.49 4.73 1.17
N GLY A 162 0.51 5.09 0.34
CA GLY A 162 0.55 6.11 -0.71
C GLY A 162 1.20 5.71 -2.04
N GLY A 163 2.03 4.67 -2.10
CA GLY A 163 2.78 4.33 -3.31
C GLY A 163 1.90 3.93 -4.50
N ILE A 164 0.75 3.30 -4.22
CA ILE A 164 -0.19 2.91 -5.26
C ILE A 164 -0.87 4.12 -5.92
N LEU A 165 -0.94 5.24 -5.24
CA LEU A 165 -1.41 6.52 -5.79
C LEU A 165 -0.26 7.26 -6.48
N LEU A 166 0.95 7.19 -5.92
CA LEU A 166 2.13 7.89 -6.42
C LEU A 166 2.60 7.36 -7.77
N SER A 167 2.78 6.04 -7.88
CA SER A 167 3.32 5.41 -9.10
C SER A 167 2.54 5.78 -10.38
N PRO A 168 1.19 5.69 -10.41
CA PRO A 168 0.42 6.10 -11.59
C PRO A 168 0.68 7.54 -12.00
N ILE A 169 0.75 8.45 -11.04
CA ILE A 169 0.92 9.87 -11.31
C ILE A 169 2.31 10.15 -11.88
N LEU A 170 3.37 9.58 -11.28
CA LEU A 170 4.74 9.74 -11.79
C LEU A 170 4.90 9.20 -13.21
N LEU A 171 4.25 8.07 -13.51
CA LEU A 171 4.29 7.45 -14.84
C LEU A 171 3.47 8.24 -15.87
N LEU A 172 2.29 8.75 -15.49
CA LEU A 172 1.44 9.56 -16.38
C LEU A 172 2.12 10.88 -16.75
N LEU A 173 2.87 11.47 -15.84
CA LEU A 173 3.63 12.70 -16.07
C LEU A 173 4.98 12.46 -16.75
N SER A 174 5.31 11.19 -17.03
CA SER A 174 6.61 10.79 -17.60
C SER A 174 7.81 11.27 -16.77
N TYR A 175 7.70 11.34 -15.45
CA TYR A 175 8.80 11.75 -14.57
C TYR A 175 9.80 10.62 -14.29
N CYS A 176 9.40 9.38 -14.52
CA CYS A 176 10.22 8.19 -14.37
C CYS A 176 9.66 6.99 -15.13
N ASN A 177 10.48 5.99 -15.37
CA ASN A 177 10.05 4.70 -15.91
C ASN A 177 9.45 3.80 -14.82
N GLN A 178 8.92 2.64 -15.20
CA GLN A 178 8.23 1.70 -14.31
C GLN A 178 9.11 1.23 -13.13
N LYS A 179 10.38 0.90 -13.37
CA LYS A 179 11.29 0.41 -12.33
C LYS A 179 11.72 1.52 -11.37
N GLN A 180 11.91 2.73 -11.90
CA GLN A 180 12.18 3.92 -11.09
C GLN A 180 10.97 4.28 -10.24
N ALA A 181 9.75 4.27 -10.81
CA ALA A 181 8.52 4.47 -10.07
C ALA A 181 8.35 3.45 -8.94
N ALA A 182 8.64 2.17 -9.22
CA ALA A 182 8.60 1.10 -8.23
C ALA A 182 9.56 1.37 -7.06
N SER A 183 10.81 1.76 -7.37
CA SER A 183 11.83 2.04 -6.35
C SER A 183 11.48 3.26 -5.48
N ILE A 184 11.04 4.35 -6.12
CA ILE A 184 10.62 5.58 -5.43
C ILE A 184 9.40 5.31 -4.54
N SER A 185 8.40 4.62 -5.09
CA SER A 185 7.17 4.29 -4.35
C SER A 185 7.43 3.34 -3.20
N ALA A 186 8.34 2.40 -3.32
CA ALA A 186 8.69 1.49 -2.23
C ALA A 186 9.21 2.24 -1.00
N LEU A 187 10.16 3.16 -1.16
CA LEU A 187 10.65 3.98 -0.05
C LEU A 187 9.57 4.96 0.46
N PHE A 188 8.78 5.53 -0.45
CA PHE A 188 7.68 6.41 -0.10
C PHE A 188 6.61 5.71 0.76
N ILE A 189 6.27 4.46 0.41
CA ILE A 189 5.38 3.61 1.21
C ILE A 189 5.97 3.37 2.60
N PHE A 190 7.25 3.03 2.68
CA PHE A 190 7.92 2.78 3.95
C PHE A 190 7.82 3.98 4.89
N VAL A 191 8.27 5.17 4.44
CA VAL A 191 8.30 6.36 5.31
C VAL A 191 6.89 6.85 5.69
N ASN A 192 5.93 6.77 4.77
CA ASN A 192 4.54 7.16 5.07
C ASN A 192 3.85 6.13 5.98
N SER A 193 4.14 4.83 5.82
CA SER A 193 3.60 3.80 6.70
C SER A 193 4.15 3.93 8.12
N LEU A 194 5.44 4.24 8.26
CA LEU A 194 6.06 4.52 9.55
C LEU A 194 5.42 5.75 10.22
N ALA A 195 5.28 6.85 9.48
CA ALA A 195 4.66 8.08 9.97
C ALA A 195 3.18 7.88 10.32
N GLY A 196 2.42 7.20 9.45
CA GLY A 196 1.01 6.89 9.68
C GLY A 196 0.77 5.98 10.89
N LEU A 197 1.63 4.95 11.09
CA LEU A 197 1.61 4.13 12.30
C LEU A 197 1.95 4.94 13.54
N GLY A 198 2.94 5.84 13.47
CA GLY A 198 3.26 6.76 14.56
C GLY A 198 2.06 7.62 14.94
N GLY A 199 1.31 8.13 13.95
CA GLY A 199 0.06 8.85 14.17
C GLY A 199 -1.02 7.99 14.85
N GLN A 200 -1.18 6.74 14.43
CA GLN A 200 -2.14 5.82 15.05
C GLN A 200 -1.73 5.40 16.47
N TRP A 201 -0.43 5.18 16.68
CA TRP A 201 0.08 4.85 18.02
C TRP A 201 -0.27 5.92 19.04
N SER A 202 -0.20 7.21 18.66
CA SER A 202 -0.62 8.29 19.55
C SER A 202 -2.11 8.23 19.96
N ASN A 203 -2.92 7.43 19.24
CA ASN A 203 -4.33 7.18 19.55
C ASN A 203 -4.56 5.84 20.28
N GLY A 204 -3.51 5.15 20.73
CA GLY A 204 -3.61 3.93 21.51
C GLY A 204 -3.89 2.67 20.70
N VAL A 205 -3.43 2.60 19.46
CA VAL A 205 -3.54 1.38 18.64
C VAL A 205 -2.70 0.25 19.24
N HIS A 206 -3.31 -0.92 19.41
CA HIS A 206 -2.65 -2.13 19.92
C HIS A 206 -2.39 -3.12 18.79
N PHE A 207 -1.18 -3.69 18.78
CA PHE A 207 -0.83 -4.76 17.86
C PHE A 207 -1.20 -6.12 18.45
N THR A 208 -1.84 -6.96 17.66
CA THR A 208 -2.27 -8.31 18.08
C THR A 208 -1.29 -9.38 17.58
N PRO A 209 -1.20 -10.56 18.23
CA PRO A 209 -0.37 -11.67 17.76
C PRO A 209 -0.65 -12.06 16.30
N ASN A 210 -1.89 -11.99 15.86
CA ASN A 210 -2.28 -12.29 14.48
C ASN A 210 -1.66 -11.32 13.47
N MET A 211 -1.46 -10.05 13.82
CA MET A 211 -0.78 -9.08 12.96
C MET A 211 0.68 -9.49 12.71
N TYR A 212 1.38 -10.00 13.72
CA TYR A 212 2.77 -10.48 13.57
C TYR A 212 2.86 -11.70 12.67
N SER A 213 1.89 -12.63 12.77
CA SER A 213 1.80 -13.77 11.85
C SER A 213 1.60 -13.32 10.41
N MET A 214 0.71 -12.35 10.18
CA MET A 214 0.50 -11.74 8.87
C MET A 214 1.78 -11.09 8.34
N VAL A 215 2.55 -10.39 9.18
CA VAL A 215 3.85 -9.80 8.80
C VAL A 215 4.82 -10.87 8.32
N GLY A 216 4.98 -11.97 9.06
CA GLY A 216 5.89 -13.06 8.67
C GLY A 216 5.57 -13.63 7.28
N ILE A 217 4.28 -13.85 7.01
CA ILE A 217 3.79 -14.36 5.71
C ILE A 217 4.00 -13.34 4.60
N ALA A 218 3.65 -12.07 4.85
CA ALA A 218 3.81 -11.00 3.87
C ALA A 218 5.29 -10.73 3.55
N VAL A 219 6.18 -10.83 4.54
CA VAL A 219 7.64 -10.75 4.36
C VAL A 219 8.14 -11.88 3.44
N GLY A 220 7.70 -13.12 3.66
CA GLY A 220 8.03 -14.25 2.78
C GLY A 220 7.62 -13.99 1.32
N GLY A 221 6.37 -13.57 1.10
CA GLY A 221 5.88 -13.19 -0.23
C GLY A 221 6.64 -12.00 -0.81
N GLY A 222 6.89 -10.97 0.01
CA GLY A 222 7.63 -9.77 -0.37
C GLY A 222 9.06 -10.04 -0.83
N LEU A 223 9.79 -10.92 -0.14
CA LEU A 223 11.15 -11.34 -0.52
C LEU A 223 11.17 -12.00 -1.91
N VAL A 224 10.28 -12.95 -2.14
CA VAL A 224 10.19 -13.65 -3.43
C VAL A 224 9.79 -12.68 -4.53
N GLY A 225 8.73 -11.89 -4.30
CA GLY A 225 8.19 -10.97 -5.29
C GLY A 225 9.16 -9.86 -5.67
N SER A 226 9.76 -9.17 -4.70
CA SER A 226 10.67 -8.05 -4.96
C SER A 226 11.96 -8.49 -5.66
N TYR A 227 12.49 -9.67 -5.32
CA TYR A 227 13.65 -10.24 -6.02
C TYR A 227 13.35 -10.48 -7.51
N TRP A 228 12.21 -11.06 -7.83
CA TRP A 228 11.83 -11.29 -9.22
C TRP A 228 11.47 -9.99 -9.94
N GLY A 229 10.77 -9.07 -9.28
CA GLY A 229 10.39 -7.77 -9.86
C GLY A 229 11.59 -6.89 -10.20
N ALA A 230 12.61 -6.85 -9.35
CA ALA A 230 13.82 -6.07 -9.60
C ALA A 230 14.66 -6.63 -10.75
N LYS A 231 14.73 -7.96 -10.90
CA LYS A 231 15.59 -8.63 -11.89
C LYS A 231 14.90 -8.95 -13.22
N LYS A 232 13.58 -9.30 -13.18
CA LYS A 232 12.82 -9.70 -14.38
C LYS A 232 11.83 -8.62 -14.77
N ILE A 233 11.45 -8.61 -16.06
CA ILE A 233 10.36 -7.75 -16.55
C ILE A 233 9.04 -8.31 -16.01
N VAL A 234 8.25 -7.46 -15.38
CA VAL A 234 6.92 -7.83 -14.86
C VAL A 234 5.99 -8.16 -16.03
N HIS A 235 5.45 -9.36 -16.07
CA HIS A 235 4.52 -9.78 -17.13
C HIS A 235 3.24 -8.95 -17.08
N HIS A 236 2.74 -8.55 -18.24
CA HIS A 236 1.52 -7.76 -18.42
C HIS A 236 0.28 -8.40 -17.73
N GLN A 237 0.23 -9.72 -17.70
CA GLN A 237 -0.82 -10.50 -17.04
C GLN A 237 -0.95 -10.22 -15.52
N LEU A 238 0.15 -9.88 -14.84
CA LEU A 238 0.14 -9.59 -13.41
C LEU A 238 -0.78 -8.42 -13.06
N LYS A 239 -0.81 -7.39 -13.90
CA LYS A 239 -1.64 -6.19 -13.71
C LYS A 239 -3.14 -6.54 -13.72
N TYR A 240 -3.55 -7.46 -14.58
CA TYR A 240 -4.95 -7.91 -14.66
C TYR A 240 -5.37 -8.70 -13.42
N ILE A 241 -4.51 -9.60 -12.92
CA ILE A 241 -4.79 -10.35 -11.70
C ILE A 241 -4.98 -9.39 -10.51
N LEU A 242 -4.08 -8.43 -10.35
CA LEU A 242 -4.20 -7.41 -9.31
C LEU A 242 -5.48 -6.57 -9.46
N ALA A 243 -5.82 -6.17 -10.69
CA ALA A 243 -7.05 -5.42 -10.95
C ALA A 243 -8.32 -6.20 -10.57
N ILE A 244 -8.37 -7.51 -10.87
CA ILE A 244 -9.51 -8.37 -10.53
C ILE A 244 -9.67 -8.47 -9.00
N VAL A 245 -8.60 -8.71 -8.26
CA VAL A 245 -8.64 -8.78 -6.78
C VAL A 245 -9.17 -7.46 -6.19
N LEU A 246 -8.68 -6.33 -6.70
CA LEU A 246 -9.13 -5.01 -6.25
C LEU A 246 -10.59 -4.74 -6.61
N LEU A 247 -11.07 -5.17 -7.79
CA LEU A 247 -12.47 -5.02 -8.21
C LEU A 247 -13.42 -5.78 -7.27
N ILE A 248 -13.08 -7.02 -6.92
CA ILE A 248 -13.86 -7.82 -5.96
C ILE A 248 -13.94 -7.10 -4.60
N ALA A 249 -12.82 -6.54 -4.14
CA ALA A 249 -12.79 -5.80 -2.88
C ALA A 249 -13.62 -4.52 -2.92
N VAL A 250 -13.52 -3.74 -4.00
CA VAL A 250 -14.32 -2.53 -4.21
C VAL A 250 -15.81 -2.87 -4.15
N PHE A 251 -16.22 -3.88 -4.88
CA PHE A 251 -17.62 -4.34 -4.88
C PHE A 251 -18.10 -4.66 -3.47
N LYS A 252 -17.32 -5.44 -2.70
CA LYS A 252 -17.64 -5.77 -1.31
C LYS A 252 -17.70 -4.54 -0.40
N LEU A 253 -16.75 -3.61 -0.54
CA LEU A 253 -16.72 -2.38 0.28
C LEU A 253 -17.91 -1.45 0.06
N PHE A 254 -18.52 -1.48 -1.14
CA PHE A 254 -19.70 -0.67 -1.43
C PHE A 254 -21.02 -1.31 -0.97
N ILE A 255 -21.05 -2.64 -0.83
CA ILE A 255 -22.24 -3.38 -0.39
C ILE A 255 -22.28 -3.56 1.14
N SER A 256 -21.13 -3.60 1.81
CA SER A 256 -21.02 -3.75 3.27
C SER A 256 -21.01 -2.41 3.99
#